data_29e5b9565bb373399bf894c9cb5a30d0
#
_entry.id   29e5b9565bb373399bf894c9cb5a30d0
#
_cell.length_a   1.000
_cell.length_b   1.000
_cell.length_c   1.000
_cell.angle_alpha   90.00
_cell.angle_beta   90.00
_cell.angle_gamma   90.00
#
_symmetry.space_group_name_H-M   'P 1'
#
loop_
_entity.id
_entity.type
_entity.pdbx_description
1 polymer ?
#
loop_
_entity_poly.entity_id
_entity_poly.type
_entity_poly.pdbx_seq_one_letter_code
_entity_poly.pdbx_strand_id
1 'polypeptide(L)'
;SKENLGMKAGMVAGAALLIDYILTVAVSVSAGVLAIVSLAPSAAEHIVLLNVGFVALLTFANLRGAKESGAIFAIPTYTFIVLVAITVVVGLTKPAPPVAQEILDAQKVADWQGKLTIFLALKAFSSGCTAMTGVEAISNGVQAFREPVAKNAQKTLVIMALILASMFTGLSFLAQKFSALPMESSA
;
A
#
# COMPACT_ATOMS: atom_id res chain seq x y z
N SER A 1 -9.66 5.49 -24.83
CA SER A 1 -10.86 4.62 -25.09
C SER A 1 -11.94 5.34 -25.87
N LYS A 2 -12.23 6.61 -25.58
CA LYS A 2 -13.29 7.36 -26.29
C LYS A 2 -13.02 7.47 -27.81
N GLU A 3 -11.79 7.74 -28.20
CA GLU A 3 -11.38 7.88 -29.62
C GLU A 3 -11.37 6.55 -30.39
N ASN A 4 -11.02 5.44 -29.73
CA ASN A 4 -10.86 4.13 -30.36
C ASN A 4 -12.09 3.21 -30.23
N LEU A 5 -12.86 3.35 -29.14
CA LEU A 5 -13.96 2.44 -28.79
C LEU A 5 -15.32 3.14 -28.68
N GLY A 6 -15.37 4.46 -28.94
CA GLY A 6 -16.59 5.25 -28.90
C GLY A 6 -17.01 5.76 -27.51
N MET A 7 -18.06 6.59 -27.49
CA MET A 7 -18.50 7.33 -26.30
C MET A 7 -18.96 6.42 -25.14
N LYS A 8 -19.72 5.35 -25.43
CA LYS A 8 -20.24 4.44 -24.40
C LYS A 8 -19.10 3.72 -23.67
N ALA A 9 -18.10 3.20 -24.40
CA ALA A 9 -16.93 2.57 -23.83
C ALA A 9 -16.10 3.56 -23.00
N GLY A 10 -15.99 4.82 -23.45
CA GLY A 10 -15.32 5.88 -22.72
C GLY A 10 -16.00 6.20 -21.37
N MET A 11 -17.33 6.24 -21.35
CA MET A 11 -18.10 6.46 -20.11
C MET A 11 -17.95 5.29 -19.12
N VAL A 12 -18.02 4.06 -19.59
CA VAL A 12 -17.83 2.87 -18.74
C VAL A 12 -16.41 2.86 -18.15
N ALA A 13 -15.39 3.12 -18.96
CA ALA A 13 -14.01 3.20 -18.49
C ALA A 13 -13.81 4.32 -17.46
N GLY A 14 -14.42 5.50 -17.68
CA GLY A 14 -14.35 6.61 -16.74
C GLY A 14 -15.04 6.28 -15.40
N ALA A 15 -16.21 5.66 -15.45
CA ALA A 15 -16.91 5.22 -14.24
C ALA A 15 -16.12 4.14 -13.47
N ALA A 16 -15.52 3.18 -14.17
CA ALA A 16 -14.68 2.16 -13.56
C ALA A 16 -13.45 2.75 -12.85
N LEU A 17 -12.76 3.70 -13.49
CA LEU A 17 -11.64 4.42 -12.88
C LEU A 17 -12.06 5.21 -11.64
N LEU A 18 -13.24 5.86 -11.68
CA LEU A 18 -13.75 6.61 -10.54
C LEU A 18 -13.99 5.68 -9.33
N ILE A 19 -14.64 4.55 -9.57
CA ILE A 19 -14.90 3.54 -8.54
C ILE A 19 -13.58 3.00 -7.97
N ASP A 20 -12.62 2.68 -8.84
CA ASP A 20 -11.31 2.19 -8.45
C ASP A 20 -10.57 3.18 -7.53
N TYR A 21 -10.54 4.46 -7.88
CA TYR A 21 -9.92 5.49 -7.04
C TYR A 21 -10.64 5.68 -5.69
N ILE A 22 -11.98 5.63 -5.67
CA ILE A 22 -12.74 5.70 -4.41
C ILE A 22 -12.37 4.52 -3.50
N LEU A 23 -12.35 3.31 -4.04
CA LEU A 23 -11.99 2.10 -3.29
C LEU A 23 -10.54 2.15 -2.81
N THR A 24 -9.61 2.58 -3.65
CA THR A 24 -8.19 2.73 -3.30
C THR A 24 -8.01 3.70 -2.14
N VAL A 25 -8.67 4.85 -2.16
CA VAL A 25 -8.62 5.83 -1.03
C VAL A 25 -9.23 5.23 0.22
N ALA A 26 -10.40 4.60 0.13
CA ALA A 26 -11.08 4.01 1.27
C ALA A 26 -10.23 2.93 1.96
N VAL A 27 -9.66 2.01 1.19
CA VAL A 27 -8.80 0.93 1.71
C VAL A 27 -7.51 1.49 2.32
N SER A 28 -6.87 2.45 1.63
CA SER A 28 -5.60 3.04 2.11
C SER A 28 -5.78 3.82 3.40
N VAL A 29 -6.84 4.62 3.51
CA VAL A 29 -7.15 5.37 4.74
C VAL A 29 -7.48 4.41 5.86
N SER A 30 -8.32 3.39 5.61
CA SER A 30 -8.68 2.39 6.62
C SER A 30 -7.44 1.63 7.13
N ALA A 31 -6.54 1.23 6.25
CA ALA A 31 -5.28 0.59 6.65
C ALA A 31 -4.40 1.51 7.52
N GLY A 32 -4.33 2.80 7.17
CA GLY A 32 -3.62 3.80 7.98
C GLY A 32 -4.25 3.99 9.37
N VAL A 33 -5.58 4.04 9.46
CA VAL A 33 -6.29 4.15 10.74
C VAL A 33 -6.09 2.89 11.59
N LEU A 34 -6.13 1.70 11.00
CA LEU A 34 -5.83 0.46 11.72
C LEU A 34 -4.40 0.42 12.27
N ALA A 35 -3.44 0.96 11.53
CA ALA A 35 -2.07 1.12 12.03
C ALA A 35 -1.99 2.07 13.24
N ILE A 36 -2.77 3.15 13.25
CA ILE A 36 -2.88 4.06 14.42
C ILE A 36 -3.51 3.32 15.60
N VAL A 37 -4.59 2.57 15.39
CA VAL A 37 -5.27 1.79 16.42
C VAL A 37 -4.34 0.73 17.03
N SER A 38 -3.49 0.11 16.22
CA SER A 38 -2.50 -0.86 16.73
C SER A 38 -1.47 -0.22 17.69
N LEU A 39 -1.16 1.06 17.50
CA LEU A 39 -0.27 1.83 18.40
C LEU A 39 -1.01 2.42 19.61
N ALA A 40 -2.27 2.78 19.44
CA ALA A 40 -3.12 3.40 20.45
C ALA A 40 -4.50 2.71 20.48
N PRO A 41 -4.65 1.60 21.21
CA PRO A 41 -5.90 0.83 21.25
C PRO A 41 -7.14 1.63 21.66
N SER A 42 -6.97 2.70 22.44
CA SER A 42 -8.06 3.62 22.80
C SER A 42 -8.68 4.33 21.59
N ALA A 43 -7.97 4.42 20.47
CA ALA A 43 -8.49 4.99 19.23
C ALA A 43 -9.50 4.07 18.51
N ALA A 44 -9.61 2.81 18.92
CA ALA A 44 -10.53 1.83 18.33
C ALA A 44 -12.00 2.28 18.40
N GLU A 45 -12.40 2.94 19.50
CA GLU A 45 -13.76 3.46 19.65
C GLU A 45 -14.11 4.55 18.64
N HIS A 46 -13.11 5.16 18.00
CA HIS A 46 -13.27 6.30 17.11
C HIS A 46 -12.85 5.98 15.65
N ILE A 47 -12.77 4.71 15.28
CA ILE A 47 -12.31 4.28 13.93
C ILE A 47 -13.06 5.01 12.80
N VAL A 48 -14.38 5.10 12.88
CA VAL A 48 -15.19 5.75 11.84
C VAL A 48 -14.88 7.25 11.77
N LEU A 49 -14.77 7.91 12.92
CA LEU A 49 -14.46 9.34 13.00
C LEU A 49 -13.06 9.62 12.43
N LEU A 50 -12.09 8.78 12.75
CA LEU A 50 -10.73 8.89 12.22
C LEU A 50 -10.70 8.71 10.69
N ASN A 51 -11.38 7.69 10.17
CA ASN A 51 -11.48 7.48 8.73
C ASN A 51 -12.08 8.68 8.01
N VAL A 52 -13.23 9.18 8.50
CA VAL A 52 -13.89 10.35 7.90
C VAL A 52 -13.00 11.59 8.03
N GLY A 53 -12.35 11.79 9.17
CA GLY A 53 -11.44 12.91 9.41
C GLY A 53 -10.24 12.89 8.45
N PHE A 54 -9.61 11.74 8.24
CA PHE A 54 -8.50 11.62 7.28
C PHE A 54 -8.96 11.82 5.84
N VAL A 55 -10.11 11.28 5.44
CA VAL A 55 -10.66 11.52 4.10
C VAL A 55 -10.93 13.01 3.90
N ALA A 56 -11.53 13.70 4.89
CA ALA A 56 -11.77 15.13 4.82
C ALA A 56 -10.44 15.91 4.72
N LEU A 57 -9.46 15.59 5.56
CA LEU A 57 -8.13 16.22 5.52
C LEU A 57 -7.46 16.08 4.16
N LEU A 58 -7.45 14.85 3.61
CA LEU A 58 -6.89 14.57 2.28
C LEU A 58 -7.63 15.34 1.18
N THR A 59 -8.96 15.41 1.28
CA THR A 59 -9.79 16.16 0.33
C THR A 59 -9.44 17.65 0.37
N PHE A 60 -9.36 18.25 1.55
CA PHE A 60 -8.99 19.66 1.69
C PHE A 60 -7.58 19.94 1.19
N ALA A 61 -6.62 19.06 1.46
CA ALA A 61 -5.25 19.18 0.96
C ALA A 61 -5.22 19.12 -0.59
N ASN A 62 -5.99 18.22 -1.19
CA ASN A 62 -6.05 18.07 -2.64
C ASN A 62 -6.78 19.22 -3.36
N LEU A 63 -7.77 19.83 -2.72
CA LEU A 63 -8.50 20.98 -3.29
C LEU A 63 -7.62 22.22 -3.51
N ARG A 64 -6.46 22.31 -2.84
CA ARG A 64 -5.48 23.39 -3.05
C ARG A 64 -4.71 23.29 -4.36
N GLY A 65 -4.88 22.23 -5.10
CA GLY A 65 -4.25 22.02 -6.40
C GLY A 65 -3.11 20.99 -6.37
N ALA A 66 -2.91 20.32 -7.49
CA ALA A 66 -1.99 19.19 -7.62
C ALA A 66 -0.51 19.52 -7.27
N LYS A 67 -0.07 20.75 -7.52
CA LYS A 67 1.31 21.15 -7.26
C LYS A 67 1.57 21.38 -5.77
N GLU A 68 0.65 22.04 -5.07
CA GLU A 68 0.76 22.31 -3.64
C GLU A 68 0.51 21.04 -2.83
N SER A 69 -0.47 20.26 -3.23
CA SER A 69 -0.79 18.95 -2.67
C SER A 69 0.43 18.02 -2.73
N GLY A 70 1.10 17.94 -3.88
CA GLY A 70 2.32 17.12 -4.03
C GLY A 70 3.43 17.51 -3.07
N ALA A 71 3.64 18.79 -2.80
CA ALA A 71 4.63 19.26 -1.84
C ALA A 71 4.28 18.88 -0.38
N ILE A 72 2.99 18.96 -0.02
CA ILE A 72 2.49 18.58 1.31
C ILE A 72 2.67 17.08 1.55
N PHE A 73 2.32 16.25 0.56
CA PHE A 73 2.41 14.79 0.70
C PHE A 73 3.84 14.24 0.51
N ALA A 74 4.75 15.02 -0.03
CA ALA A 74 6.16 14.60 -0.15
C ALA A 74 6.79 14.34 1.23
N ILE A 75 6.51 15.17 2.23
CA ILE A 75 7.08 15.04 3.57
C ILE A 75 6.74 13.69 4.20
N PRO A 76 5.46 13.31 4.39
CA PRO A 76 5.12 12.02 4.97
C PRO A 76 5.60 10.84 4.11
N THR A 77 5.60 10.97 2.78
CA THR A 77 6.06 9.93 1.88
C THR A 77 7.55 9.64 2.05
N TYR A 78 8.40 10.67 2.01
CA TYR A 78 9.84 10.47 2.22
C TYR A 78 10.16 10.03 3.65
N THR A 79 9.45 10.55 4.64
CA THR A 79 9.59 10.09 6.03
C THR A 79 9.30 8.60 6.13
N PHE A 80 8.22 8.13 5.52
CA PHE A 80 7.87 6.70 5.50
C PHE A 80 8.97 5.86 4.83
N ILE A 81 9.46 6.26 3.67
CA ILE A 81 10.54 5.54 2.95
C ILE A 81 11.79 5.44 3.84
N VAL A 82 12.19 6.54 4.48
CA VAL A 82 13.36 6.58 5.37
C VAL A 82 13.15 5.68 6.59
N LEU A 83 11.98 5.74 7.23
CA LEU A 83 11.68 4.90 8.39
C LEU A 83 11.69 3.41 8.03
N VAL A 84 11.12 3.01 6.89
CA VAL A 84 11.18 1.62 6.44
C VAL A 84 12.63 1.21 6.13
N ALA A 85 13.40 2.06 5.46
CA ALA A 85 14.81 1.77 5.20
C ALA A 85 15.61 1.58 6.50
N ILE A 86 15.41 2.45 7.51
CA ILE A 86 16.01 2.31 8.83
C ILE A 86 15.58 1.01 9.49
N THR A 87 14.30 0.68 9.45
CA THR A 87 13.76 -0.56 10.01
C THR A 87 14.42 -1.79 9.38
N VAL A 88 14.54 -1.80 8.05
CA VAL A 88 15.22 -2.88 7.34
C VAL A 88 16.68 -2.99 7.75
N VAL A 89 17.42 -1.88 7.74
CA VAL A 89 18.84 -1.89 8.10
C VAL A 89 19.05 -2.33 9.56
N VAL A 90 18.29 -1.77 10.50
CA VAL A 90 18.39 -2.14 11.93
C VAL A 90 17.97 -3.59 12.14
N GLY A 91 16.91 -4.04 11.48
CA GLY A 91 16.45 -5.43 11.59
C GLY A 91 17.46 -6.44 11.01
N LEU A 92 18.18 -6.07 9.96
CA LEU A 92 19.24 -6.92 9.41
C LEU A 92 20.42 -7.07 10.38
N THR A 93 20.76 -6.03 11.13
CA THR A 93 21.89 -6.04 12.09
C THR A 93 21.57 -6.75 13.41
N LYS A 94 20.29 -6.82 13.79
CA LYS A 94 19.89 -7.49 15.03
C LYS A 94 19.85 -9.01 14.86
N PRO A 95 20.29 -9.80 15.88
CA PRO A 95 20.07 -11.23 15.87
C PRO A 95 18.57 -11.55 15.89
N ALA A 96 18.18 -12.64 15.25
CA ALA A 96 16.82 -13.13 15.35
C ALA A 96 16.52 -13.52 16.81
N PRO A 97 15.39 -13.12 17.38
CA PRO A 97 15.01 -13.61 18.70
C PRO A 97 14.79 -15.12 18.65
N PRO A 98 15.00 -15.85 19.77
CA PRO A 98 14.58 -17.23 19.84
C PRO A 98 13.08 -17.30 19.54
N VAL A 99 12.72 -18.18 18.61
CA VAL A 99 11.31 -18.33 18.21
C VAL A 99 10.53 -18.82 19.42
N ALA A 100 9.53 -18.06 19.87
CA ALA A 100 8.71 -18.48 20.99
C ALA A 100 7.98 -19.78 20.67
N GLN A 101 7.85 -20.68 21.66
CA GLN A 101 7.21 -21.98 21.48
C GLN A 101 5.80 -21.83 20.91
N GLU A 102 5.07 -20.77 21.35
CA GLU A 102 3.76 -20.42 20.81
C GLU A 102 3.74 -20.13 19.30
N ILE A 103 4.81 -19.50 18.79
CA ILE A 103 4.95 -19.22 17.35
C ILE A 103 5.20 -20.52 16.59
N LEU A 104 6.03 -21.41 17.13
CA LEU A 104 6.28 -22.74 16.54
C LEU A 104 5.00 -23.58 16.51
N ASP A 105 4.21 -23.53 17.55
CA ASP A 105 2.95 -24.28 17.65
C ASP A 105 1.88 -23.66 16.73
N ALA A 106 1.79 -22.34 16.66
CA ALA A 106 0.94 -21.65 15.69
C ALA A 106 1.36 -21.93 14.23
N GLN A 107 2.66 -22.04 13.96
CA GLN A 107 3.15 -22.46 12.64
C GLN A 107 2.78 -23.92 12.33
N LYS A 108 2.82 -24.83 13.31
CA LYS A 108 2.39 -26.22 13.12
C LYS A 108 0.88 -26.32 12.88
N VAL A 109 0.08 -25.49 13.54
CA VAL A 109 -1.39 -25.42 13.33
C VAL A 109 -1.71 -24.75 11.99
N ALA A 110 -0.92 -23.76 11.62
CA ALA A 110 -0.94 -23.09 10.31
C ALA A 110 -0.19 -23.88 9.24
N ASP A 111 0.35 -25.04 9.60
CA ASP A 111 0.90 -25.98 8.63
C ASP A 111 -0.28 -26.46 7.76
N TRP A 112 -0.58 -25.61 6.82
CA TRP A 112 -1.45 -25.84 5.70
C TRP A 112 -0.90 -27.06 5.01
N GLN A 113 -1.35 -28.23 5.46
CA GLN A 113 -0.95 -29.49 4.89
C GLN A 113 -1.13 -29.44 3.36
N GLY A 114 -0.18 -28.81 2.76
CA GLY A 114 0.44 -29.24 1.54
C GLY A 114 -0.33 -29.17 0.26
N LYS A 115 -1.44 -28.53 0.11
CA LYS A 115 -1.95 -28.36 -1.24
C LYS A 115 -2.00 -26.87 -1.57
N LEU A 116 -1.03 -26.44 -2.38
CA LEU A 116 -1.07 -25.15 -3.05
C LEU A 116 -2.36 -25.14 -3.90
N THR A 117 -3.46 -24.74 -3.27
CA THR A 117 -4.74 -24.65 -3.93
C THR A 117 -4.69 -23.45 -4.86
N ILE A 118 -5.26 -23.55 -6.06
CA ILE A 118 -5.42 -22.42 -6.99
C ILE A 118 -6.00 -21.21 -6.26
N PHE A 119 -6.93 -21.41 -5.34
CA PHE A 119 -7.50 -20.34 -4.51
C PHE A 119 -6.45 -19.63 -3.64
N LEU A 120 -5.54 -20.36 -3.01
CA LEU A 120 -4.47 -19.78 -2.21
C LEU A 120 -3.48 -18.98 -3.09
N ALA A 121 -3.15 -19.51 -4.26
CA ALA A 121 -2.32 -18.81 -5.23
C ALA A 121 -3.00 -17.52 -5.72
N LEU A 122 -4.30 -17.56 -6.02
CA LEU A 122 -5.07 -16.39 -6.41
C LEU A 122 -5.18 -15.36 -5.28
N LYS A 123 -5.37 -15.80 -4.04
CA LYS A 123 -5.39 -14.93 -2.86
C LYS A 123 -4.05 -14.25 -2.65
N ALA A 124 -2.94 -14.99 -2.73
CA ALA A 124 -1.59 -14.44 -2.62
C ALA A 124 -1.29 -13.45 -3.75
N PHE A 125 -1.68 -13.77 -4.99
CA PHE A 125 -1.58 -12.87 -6.13
C PHE A 125 -2.38 -11.59 -5.93
N SER A 126 -3.64 -11.69 -5.51
CA SER A 126 -4.51 -10.54 -5.22
C SER A 126 -3.93 -9.64 -4.14
N SER A 127 -3.39 -10.23 -3.06
CA SER A 127 -2.71 -9.47 -2.00
C SER A 127 -1.43 -8.80 -2.50
N GLY A 128 -0.66 -9.49 -3.36
CA GLY A 128 0.55 -8.93 -3.99
C GLY A 128 0.25 -7.77 -4.94
N CYS A 129 -0.89 -7.81 -5.64
CA CYS A 129 -1.31 -6.73 -6.54
C CYS A 129 -1.56 -5.41 -5.79
N THR A 130 -1.89 -5.46 -4.50
CA THR A 130 -2.04 -4.26 -3.67
C THR A 130 -0.73 -3.45 -3.61
N ALA A 131 0.43 -4.10 -3.64
CA ALA A 131 1.73 -3.42 -3.68
C ALA A 131 1.96 -2.63 -4.97
N MET A 132 1.22 -2.92 -6.04
CA MET A 132 1.31 -2.21 -7.31
C MET A 132 0.34 -1.02 -7.40
N THR A 133 -0.46 -0.79 -6.37
CA THR A 133 -1.36 0.37 -6.29
C THR A 133 -0.55 1.66 -6.37
N GLY A 134 -0.92 2.54 -7.27
CA GLY A 134 -0.21 3.80 -7.55
C GLY A 134 0.63 3.79 -8.84
N VAL A 135 1.04 2.64 -9.36
CA VAL A 135 1.69 2.54 -10.69
C VAL A 135 0.73 3.04 -11.78
N GLU A 136 -0.53 2.68 -11.68
CA GLU A 136 -1.60 3.15 -12.56
C GLU A 136 -1.84 4.65 -12.47
N ALA A 137 -1.65 5.27 -11.29
CA ALA A 137 -1.79 6.71 -11.12
C ALA A 137 -0.77 7.48 -11.98
N ILE A 138 0.45 6.98 -12.11
CA ILE A 138 1.45 7.55 -13.02
C ILE A 138 1.03 7.36 -14.47
N SER A 139 0.54 6.18 -14.83
CA SER A 139 0.07 5.88 -16.19
C SER A 139 -1.12 6.75 -16.60
N ASN A 140 -2.09 6.93 -15.71
CA ASN A 140 -3.27 7.75 -15.96
C ASN A 140 -2.96 9.25 -15.90
N GLY A 141 -1.97 9.65 -15.09
CA GLY A 141 -1.52 11.03 -14.88
C GLY A 141 -0.36 11.47 -15.76
N VAL A 142 -0.01 10.73 -16.82
CA VAL A 142 1.16 11.03 -17.68
C VAL A 142 1.17 12.47 -18.18
N GLN A 143 0.00 13.02 -18.54
CA GLN A 143 -0.12 14.38 -19.06
C GLN A 143 0.22 15.48 -18.04
N ALA A 144 0.27 15.17 -16.75
CA ALA A 144 0.63 16.11 -15.69
C ALA A 144 2.17 16.29 -15.54
N PHE A 145 2.96 15.46 -16.20
CA PHE A 145 4.41 15.57 -16.15
C PHE A 145 4.93 16.70 -17.02
N ARG A 146 6.09 17.27 -16.62
CA ARG A 146 6.80 18.26 -17.42
C ARG A 146 7.40 17.64 -18.69
N GLU A 147 7.59 18.45 -19.71
CA GLU A 147 8.31 18.07 -20.94
C GLU A 147 9.77 17.63 -20.63
N PRO A 148 10.26 16.56 -21.22
CA PRO A 148 9.59 15.61 -22.11
C PRO A 148 8.76 14.59 -21.31
N VAL A 149 7.43 14.68 -21.46
CA VAL A 149 6.41 14.00 -20.66
C VAL A 149 6.66 12.51 -20.50
N ALA A 150 6.82 11.78 -21.60
CA ALA A 150 6.99 10.33 -21.59
C ALA A 150 8.27 9.88 -20.85
N LYS A 151 9.39 10.57 -21.06
CA LYS A 151 10.66 10.25 -20.40
C LYS A 151 10.59 10.49 -18.89
N ASN A 152 9.97 11.60 -18.47
CA ASN A 152 9.83 11.93 -17.06
C ASN A 152 8.87 10.98 -16.36
N ALA A 153 7.75 10.61 -16.96
CA ALA A 153 6.83 9.61 -16.44
C ALA A 153 7.51 8.24 -16.33
N GLN A 154 8.23 7.79 -17.35
CA GLN A 154 8.97 6.53 -17.35
C GLN A 154 10.03 6.50 -16.24
N LYS A 155 10.82 7.58 -16.09
CA LYS A 155 11.84 7.67 -15.05
C LYS A 155 11.22 7.58 -13.64
N THR A 156 10.12 8.29 -13.43
CA THR A 156 9.39 8.26 -12.14
C THR A 156 8.86 6.86 -11.86
N LEU A 157 8.27 6.19 -12.86
CA LEU A 157 7.76 4.83 -12.74
C LEU A 157 8.87 3.84 -12.34
N VAL A 158 10.02 3.90 -13.01
CA VAL A 158 11.16 3.02 -12.69
C VAL A 158 11.68 3.26 -11.28
N ILE A 159 11.87 4.52 -10.89
CA ILE A 159 12.33 4.86 -9.53
C ILE A 159 11.34 4.35 -8.48
N MET A 160 10.06 4.59 -8.70
CA MET A 160 9.00 4.13 -7.78
C MET A 160 8.99 2.60 -7.69
N ALA A 161 9.05 1.90 -8.81
CA ALA A 161 9.09 0.43 -8.83
C ALA A 161 10.31 -0.12 -8.08
N LEU A 162 11.49 0.48 -8.23
CA LEU A 162 12.70 0.08 -7.52
C LEU A 162 12.59 0.32 -6.01
N ILE A 163 12.04 1.47 -5.60
CA ILE A 163 11.81 1.77 -4.17
C ILE A 163 10.83 0.74 -3.59
N LEU A 164 9.68 0.53 -4.23
CA LEU A 164 8.67 -0.42 -3.76
C LEU A 164 9.22 -1.84 -3.69
N ALA A 165 9.92 -2.30 -4.72
CA ALA A 165 10.52 -3.64 -4.75
C ALA A 165 11.55 -3.82 -3.63
N SER A 166 12.41 -2.83 -3.39
CA SER A 166 13.43 -2.89 -2.34
C SER A 166 12.79 -2.91 -0.94
N MET A 167 11.78 -2.05 -0.71
CA MET A 167 11.04 -2.02 0.56
C MET A 167 10.29 -3.34 0.80
N PHE A 168 9.59 -3.84 -0.20
CA PHE A 168 8.83 -5.09 -0.09
C PHE A 168 9.78 -6.28 0.19
N THR A 169 10.86 -6.40 -0.55
CA THR A 169 11.86 -7.46 -0.35
C THR A 169 12.51 -7.36 1.01
N GLY A 170 12.89 -6.15 1.45
CA GLY A 170 13.48 -5.92 2.75
C GLY A 170 12.54 -6.30 3.90
N LEU A 171 11.29 -5.85 3.86
CA LEU A 171 10.28 -6.18 4.87
C LEU A 171 9.94 -7.68 4.86
N SER A 172 9.82 -8.30 3.69
CA SER A 172 9.55 -9.74 3.58
C SER A 172 10.69 -10.56 4.19
N PHE A 173 11.94 -10.17 3.95
CA PHE A 173 13.10 -10.80 4.55
C PHE A 173 13.10 -10.65 6.08
N LEU A 174 12.76 -9.46 6.60
CA LEU A 174 12.64 -9.25 8.04
C LEU A 174 11.50 -10.07 8.63
N ALA A 175 10.34 -10.09 7.99
CA ALA A 175 9.20 -10.89 8.45
C ALA A 175 9.57 -12.37 8.59
N GLN A 176 10.33 -12.90 7.63
CA GLN A 176 10.84 -14.26 7.69
C GLN A 176 11.89 -14.44 8.80
N LYS A 177 12.85 -13.50 8.91
CA LYS A 177 13.92 -13.53 9.91
C LYS A 177 13.39 -13.51 11.35
N PHE A 178 12.34 -12.70 11.59
CA PHE A 178 11.74 -12.54 12.91
C PHE A 178 10.51 -13.44 13.12
N SER A 179 10.21 -14.35 12.19
CA SER A 179 9.05 -15.24 12.24
C SER A 179 7.74 -14.50 12.53
N ALA A 180 7.57 -13.32 11.89
CA ALA A 180 6.38 -12.51 12.08
C ALA A 180 5.16 -13.23 11.49
N LEU A 181 4.22 -13.61 12.35
CA LEU A 181 2.95 -14.19 11.95
C LEU A 181 1.87 -13.11 11.92
N PRO A 182 0.95 -13.16 10.95
CA PRO A 182 -0.23 -12.33 11.00
C PRO A 182 -1.07 -12.73 12.23
N MET A 183 -1.21 -11.83 13.19
CA MET A 183 -2.16 -12.04 14.27
C MET A 183 -3.54 -11.67 13.74
N GLU A 184 -4.44 -12.64 13.65
CA GLU A 184 -5.86 -12.34 13.53
C GLU A 184 -6.27 -11.64 14.83
N SER A 185 -6.52 -10.33 14.76
CA SER A 185 -7.19 -9.66 15.85
C SER A 185 -8.57 -10.29 15.95
N SER A 186 -8.79 -11.07 16.99
CA SER A 186 -10.13 -11.46 17.39
C SER A 186 -10.90 -10.17 17.71
N ALA A 187 -11.65 -9.70 16.73
CA ALA A 187 -12.62 -8.63 16.89
C ALA A 187 -13.87 -9.17 17.59
#